data_9852c7a51e3e0be520c9b3e80a6de872
#
_entry.id   9852c7a51e3e0be520c9b3e80a6de872
#
_cell.length_a   1.000
_cell.length_b   1.000
_cell.length_c   1.000
_cell.angle_alpha   90.00
_cell.angle_beta   90.00
_cell.angle_gamma   90.00
#
_symmetry.space_group_name_H-M   'P 1'
#
loop_
_entity.id
_entity.type
_entity.pdbx_description
1 polymer ?
#
loop_
_entity_poly.entity_id
_entity_poly.type
_entity_poly.pdbx_seq_one_letter_code
_entity_poly.pdbx_strand_id
1 'polypeptide(L)'
;MIMLNRIKHISLLLLAALALAACSDNNQPTEGVQYKTLAKPLTSYQLPEVTEVFSLTCGHCRTMESVIPQLQEQTGKTFGKLHVTFNDSAQISAFIFYTAVMQLNDIPDHDFMNELFAAVQMGPAVSGVEKQQALEAAFEKRGLVSPYQLEKAQQEKMFELFQNADEISQVAQINSVPTFIVNGKYQVITSAHQNAEEIGNTIKFLLSKP
;
A
#
# COMPACT_ATOMS: atom_id res chain seq x y z
N MET A 1 58.07 6.89 -37.03
CA MET A 1 56.95 7.86 -36.61
C MET A 1 55.55 7.30 -36.68
N ILE A 2 55.26 6.28 -37.46
CA ILE A 2 53.92 5.70 -37.66
C ILE A 2 53.47 4.79 -36.48
N MET A 3 54.40 4.06 -35.85
CA MET A 3 54.07 3.17 -34.71
C MET A 3 53.63 3.92 -33.42
N LEU A 4 54.23 5.07 -33.15
CA LEU A 4 53.94 5.85 -31.93
C LEU A 4 52.53 6.46 -31.95
N ASN A 5 52.02 6.76 -33.14
CA ASN A 5 50.66 7.31 -33.31
C ASN A 5 49.56 6.25 -33.11
N ARG A 6 49.81 5.00 -33.51
CA ARG A 6 48.88 3.89 -33.32
C ARG A 6 48.68 3.52 -31.84
N ILE A 7 49.75 3.60 -31.05
CA ILE A 7 49.73 3.31 -29.61
C ILE A 7 48.91 4.38 -28.87
N LYS A 8 49.01 5.67 -29.27
CA LYS A 8 48.22 6.76 -28.68
C LYS A 8 46.72 6.62 -28.95
N HIS A 9 46.32 6.16 -30.14
CA HIS A 9 44.88 5.95 -30.46
C HIS A 9 44.30 4.71 -29.76
N ILE A 10 45.08 3.65 -29.56
CA ILE A 10 44.66 2.45 -28.84
C ILE A 10 44.49 2.77 -27.34
N SER A 11 45.42 3.53 -26.74
CA SER A 11 45.29 3.98 -25.34
C SER A 11 44.08 4.90 -25.10
N LEU A 12 43.78 5.79 -26.08
CA LEU A 12 42.62 6.69 -25.98
C LEU A 12 41.30 5.94 -26.09
N LEU A 13 41.23 4.91 -26.93
CA LEU A 13 40.03 4.05 -27.06
C LEU A 13 39.80 3.15 -25.83
N LEU A 14 40.86 2.67 -25.19
CA LEU A 14 40.76 1.91 -23.94
C LEU A 14 40.28 2.80 -22.75
N LEU A 15 40.75 4.05 -22.67
CA LEU A 15 40.28 4.98 -21.64
C LEU A 15 38.80 5.37 -21.84
N ALA A 16 38.33 5.51 -23.08
CA ALA A 16 36.91 5.80 -23.38
C ALA A 16 35.98 4.63 -23.05
N ALA A 17 36.44 3.39 -23.18
CA ALA A 17 35.68 2.20 -22.82
C ALA A 17 35.52 2.02 -21.30
N LEU A 18 36.47 2.48 -20.49
CA LEU A 18 36.39 2.44 -19.04
C LEU A 18 35.42 3.51 -18.47
N ALA A 19 35.22 4.63 -19.17
CA ALA A 19 34.31 5.70 -18.73
C ALA A 19 32.82 5.34 -18.91
N LEU A 20 32.47 4.38 -19.74
CA LEU A 20 31.09 3.90 -19.94
C LEU A 20 30.62 2.87 -18.89
N ALA A 21 31.55 2.31 -18.10
CA ALA A 21 31.23 1.37 -17.04
C ALA A 21 30.94 2.03 -15.68
N ALA A 22 31.07 3.36 -15.55
CA ALA A 22 30.99 4.08 -14.28
C ALA A 22 29.61 4.73 -14.00
N CYS A 23 28.60 4.56 -14.89
CA CYS A 23 27.24 5.06 -14.68
C CYS A 23 26.22 3.92 -14.71
N SER A 24 26.47 2.86 -13.99
CA SER A 24 25.44 1.96 -13.51
C SER A 24 25.18 2.32 -12.04
N ASP A 25 24.48 3.43 -11.81
CA ASP A 25 23.75 3.61 -10.55
C ASP A 25 22.79 2.44 -10.46
N ASN A 26 23.24 1.37 -9.80
CA ASN A 26 22.39 0.25 -9.41
C ASN A 26 21.44 0.74 -8.32
N ASN A 27 20.54 1.64 -8.70
CA ASN A 27 19.47 2.18 -7.85
C ASN A 27 18.32 1.15 -7.74
N GLN A 28 18.66 -0.15 -7.83
CA GLN A 28 17.68 -1.20 -7.63
C GLN A 28 17.40 -1.40 -6.15
N PRO A 29 16.14 -1.53 -5.76
CA PRO A 29 15.76 -1.79 -4.38
C PRO A 29 16.43 -3.07 -3.85
N THR A 30 16.95 -2.98 -2.63
CA THR A 30 17.67 -4.07 -1.95
C THR A 30 16.73 -4.85 -1.04
N GLU A 31 16.73 -6.18 -1.18
CA GLU A 31 15.99 -7.06 -0.28
C GLU A 31 16.53 -6.98 1.14
N GLY A 32 15.62 -6.96 2.13
CA GLY A 32 15.95 -6.74 3.53
C GLY A 32 16.10 -5.27 3.92
N VAL A 33 16.12 -4.34 2.94
CA VAL A 33 16.18 -2.89 3.16
C VAL A 33 14.89 -2.22 2.69
N GLN A 34 14.65 -2.13 1.37
CA GLN A 34 13.45 -1.48 0.82
C GLN A 34 12.25 -2.42 0.65
N TYR A 35 12.50 -3.72 0.57
CA TYR A 35 11.44 -4.72 0.53
C TYR A 35 11.90 -6.04 1.16
N LYS A 36 10.96 -6.93 1.42
CA LYS A 36 11.24 -8.32 1.80
C LYS A 36 10.33 -9.28 1.03
N THR A 37 10.82 -10.50 0.81
CA THR A 37 9.99 -11.59 0.32
C THR A 37 9.15 -12.14 1.48
N LEU A 38 7.87 -12.38 1.25
CA LEU A 38 6.98 -12.98 2.24
C LEU A 38 7.39 -14.43 2.50
N ALA A 39 7.40 -14.84 3.78
CA ALA A 39 7.70 -16.21 4.15
C ALA A 39 6.69 -17.23 3.57
N LYS A 40 5.44 -16.78 3.40
CA LYS A 40 4.37 -17.53 2.72
C LYS A 40 3.75 -16.63 1.66
N PRO A 41 3.77 -17.01 0.36
CA PRO A 41 3.09 -16.27 -0.69
C PRO A 41 1.58 -16.21 -0.45
N LEU A 42 0.97 -15.08 -0.84
CA LEU A 42 -0.47 -14.82 -0.74
C LEU A 42 -1.21 -15.06 -2.07
N THR A 43 -0.63 -15.81 -2.99
CA THR A 43 -1.17 -15.99 -4.35
C THR A 43 -2.53 -16.69 -4.38
N SER A 44 -2.87 -17.47 -3.33
CA SER A 44 -4.18 -18.12 -3.17
C SER A 44 -5.31 -17.15 -2.81
N TYR A 45 -5.00 -15.97 -2.27
CA TYR A 45 -5.99 -14.98 -1.82
C TYR A 45 -6.47 -14.05 -2.93
N GLN A 46 -5.95 -14.19 -4.15
CA GLN A 46 -6.36 -13.39 -5.33
C GLN A 46 -6.30 -11.87 -5.09
N LEU A 47 -5.32 -11.41 -4.32
CA LEU A 47 -5.10 -9.98 -4.11
C LEU A 47 -4.74 -9.28 -5.43
N PRO A 48 -5.13 -8.00 -5.62
CA PRO A 48 -4.59 -7.18 -6.69
C PRO A 48 -3.06 -7.18 -6.71
N GLU A 49 -2.46 -7.00 -7.91
CA GLU A 49 -1.00 -7.03 -8.08
C GLU A 49 -0.26 -6.10 -7.12
N VAL A 50 -0.90 -4.99 -6.74
CA VAL A 50 -0.44 -4.09 -5.69
C VAL A 50 -1.58 -3.91 -4.70
N THR A 51 -1.34 -4.23 -3.43
CA THR A 51 -2.32 -4.07 -2.35
C THR A 51 -1.70 -3.25 -1.23
N GLU A 52 -2.28 -2.08 -0.95
CA GLU A 52 -1.93 -1.31 0.25
C GLU A 52 -2.47 -2.02 1.50
N VAL A 53 -1.60 -2.21 2.47
CA VAL A 53 -1.98 -2.70 3.81
C VAL A 53 -1.95 -1.54 4.77
N PHE A 54 -3.07 -1.27 5.42
CA PHE A 54 -3.28 -0.02 6.17
C PHE A 54 -4.19 -0.21 7.39
N SER A 55 -4.37 0.87 8.17
CA SER A 55 -5.42 1.00 9.18
C SER A 55 -5.98 2.41 9.17
N LEU A 56 -7.30 2.55 9.30
CA LEU A 56 -7.96 3.86 9.46
C LEU A 56 -7.52 4.60 10.74
N THR A 57 -7.00 3.88 11.73
CA THR A 57 -6.44 4.50 12.96
C THR A 57 -5.00 5.01 12.80
N CYS A 58 -4.34 4.67 11.67
CA CYS A 58 -2.94 5.00 11.42
C CYS A 58 -2.80 6.38 10.77
N GLY A 59 -2.17 7.34 11.42
CA GLY A 59 -1.93 8.68 10.88
C GLY A 59 -1.06 8.69 9.63
N HIS A 60 -0.02 7.85 9.57
CA HIS A 60 0.82 7.70 8.38
C HIS A 60 0.07 7.08 7.19
N CYS A 61 -0.90 6.20 7.46
CA CYS A 61 -1.77 5.65 6.41
C CYS A 61 -2.68 6.73 5.81
N ARG A 62 -3.21 7.65 6.63
CA ARG A 62 -3.95 8.81 6.15
C ARG A 62 -3.09 9.72 5.26
N THR A 63 -1.82 9.93 5.62
CA THR A 63 -0.88 10.66 4.78
C THR A 63 -0.59 9.89 3.48
N MET A 64 -0.42 8.56 3.55
CA MET A 64 -0.20 7.71 2.39
C MET A 64 -1.37 7.78 1.40
N GLU A 65 -2.61 7.86 1.89
CA GLU A 65 -3.79 7.99 1.04
C GLU A 65 -3.68 9.17 0.06
N SER A 66 -3.09 10.30 0.47
CA SER A 66 -2.91 11.47 -0.40
C SER A 66 -1.92 11.25 -1.55
N VAL A 67 -1.04 10.25 -1.47
CA VAL A 67 -0.04 9.93 -2.51
C VAL A 67 -0.39 8.67 -3.32
N ILE A 68 -1.42 7.93 -2.94
CA ILE A 68 -1.89 6.75 -3.69
C ILE A 68 -2.16 7.06 -5.17
N PRO A 69 -2.84 8.16 -5.57
CA PRO A 69 -3.05 8.47 -6.98
C PRO A 69 -1.75 8.61 -7.76
N GLN A 70 -0.74 9.27 -7.18
CA GLN A 70 0.59 9.39 -7.79
C GLN A 70 1.28 8.03 -7.95
N LEU A 71 1.19 7.16 -6.95
CA LEU A 71 1.76 5.81 -7.01
C LEU A 71 1.07 4.94 -8.07
N GLN A 72 -0.25 5.05 -8.19
CA GLN A 72 -1.03 4.36 -9.23
C GLN A 72 -0.65 4.84 -10.64
N GLU A 73 -0.52 6.16 -10.83
CA GLU A 73 -0.07 6.73 -12.09
C GLU A 73 1.36 6.25 -12.44
N GLN A 74 2.28 6.34 -11.48
CA GLN A 74 3.67 5.94 -11.66
C GLN A 74 3.82 4.45 -12.00
N THR A 75 3.01 3.58 -11.40
CA THR A 75 3.10 2.12 -11.58
C THR A 75 2.23 1.60 -12.73
N GLY A 76 1.25 2.39 -13.17
CA GLY A 76 0.23 1.97 -14.13
C GLY A 76 -0.71 0.89 -13.59
N LYS A 77 -0.88 0.79 -12.27
CA LYS A 77 -1.71 -0.22 -11.60
C LYS A 77 -2.76 0.42 -10.71
N THR A 78 -3.95 -0.18 -10.68
CA THR A 78 -4.93 0.09 -9.64
C THR A 78 -4.55 -0.69 -8.39
N PHE A 79 -4.62 -0.05 -7.23
CA PHE A 79 -4.23 -0.67 -5.96
C PHE A 79 -5.45 -1.23 -5.23
N GLY A 80 -5.30 -2.45 -4.71
CA GLY A 80 -6.21 -2.98 -3.70
C GLY A 80 -5.90 -2.41 -2.31
N LYS A 81 -6.81 -2.66 -1.35
CA LYS A 81 -6.65 -2.27 0.04
C LYS A 81 -6.96 -3.42 0.99
N LEU A 82 -6.12 -3.58 2.00
CA LEU A 82 -6.26 -4.56 3.07
C LEU A 82 -6.15 -3.83 4.42
N HIS A 83 -7.23 -3.81 5.20
CA HIS A 83 -7.19 -3.23 6.54
C HIS A 83 -6.71 -4.27 7.56
N VAL A 84 -5.71 -3.90 8.39
CA VAL A 84 -5.19 -4.77 9.45
C VAL A 84 -6.07 -4.78 10.70
N THR A 85 -5.87 -5.79 11.55
CA THR A 85 -6.69 -6.09 12.74
C THR A 85 -5.84 -6.26 14.01
N PHE A 86 -4.68 -5.60 14.09
CA PHE A 86 -3.64 -5.80 15.12
C PHE A 86 -4.09 -5.70 16.58
N ASN A 87 -5.10 -4.87 16.84
CA ASN A 87 -5.63 -4.59 18.17
C ASN A 87 -7.09 -4.15 18.06
N ASP A 88 -7.78 -4.00 19.20
CA ASP A 88 -9.20 -3.66 19.27
C ASP A 88 -9.56 -2.40 18.46
N SER A 89 -8.74 -1.36 18.52
CA SER A 89 -8.96 -0.13 17.76
C SER A 89 -8.86 -0.36 16.25
N ALA A 90 -7.88 -1.15 15.80
CA ALA A 90 -7.74 -1.54 14.40
C ALA A 90 -8.90 -2.45 13.96
N GLN A 91 -9.35 -3.37 14.82
CA GLN A 91 -10.51 -4.23 14.54
C GLN A 91 -11.79 -3.43 14.34
N ILE A 92 -12.08 -2.49 15.25
CA ILE A 92 -13.26 -1.60 15.14
C ILE A 92 -13.20 -0.80 13.83
N SER A 93 -12.03 -0.27 13.49
CA SER A 93 -11.88 0.51 12.25
C SER A 93 -11.90 -0.37 10.99
N ALA A 94 -11.48 -1.63 11.09
CA ALA A 94 -11.63 -2.61 10.01
C ALA A 94 -13.12 -2.90 9.73
N PHE A 95 -13.97 -3.01 10.74
CA PHE A 95 -15.43 -3.15 10.55
C PHE A 95 -16.00 -1.95 9.78
N ILE A 96 -15.54 -0.73 10.05
CA ILE A 96 -15.95 0.45 9.30
C ILE A 96 -15.58 0.32 7.82
N PHE A 97 -14.32 0.00 7.54
CA PHE A 97 -13.82 -0.16 6.18
C PHE A 97 -14.54 -1.28 5.42
N TYR A 98 -14.66 -2.48 6.03
CA TYR A 98 -15.31 -3.61 5.36
C TYR A 98 -16.82 -3.45 5.24
N THR A 99 -17.47 -2.61 6.06
CA THR A 99 -18.87 -2.19 5.84
C THR A 99 -19.00 -1.41 4.52
N ALA A 100 -18.07 -0.53 4.21
CA ALA A 100 -18.08 0.20 2.94
C ALA A 100 -17.79 -0.75 1.77
N VAL A 101 -16.73 -1.56 1.86
CA VAL A 101 -16.34 -2.54 0.82
C VAL A 101 -17.48 -3.48 0.49
N MET A 102 -18.14 -4.05 1.50
CA MET A 102 -19.26 -4.98 1.34
C MET A 102 -20.43 -4.37 0.55
N GLN A 103 -20.76 -3.11 0.82
CA GLN A 103 -21.90 -2.44 0.18
C GLN A 103 -21.57 -1.93 -1.22
N LEU A 104 -20.33 -1.44 -1.43
CA LEU A 104 -19.85 -0.98 -2.74
C LEU A 104 -19.52 -2.17 -3.67
N ASN A 105 -19.26 -3.35 -3.13
CA ASN A 105 -18.63 -4.48 -3.82
C ASN A 105 -17.31 -4.07 -4.50
N ASP A 106 -16.65 -3.08 -3.94
CA ASP A 106 -15.38 -2.50 -4.39
C ASP A 106 -14.71 -1.76 -3.21
N ILE A 107 -13.47 -1.32 -3.38
CA ILE A 107 -12.81 -0.44 -2.41
C ILE A 107 -13.44 0.97 -2.46
N PRO A 108 -13.56 1.66 -1.31
CA PRO A 108 -13.98 3.06 -1.28
C PRO A 108 -13.06 3.93 -2.13
N ASP A 109 -13.62 4.90 -2.85
CA ASP A 109 -12.85 5.89 -3.57
C ASP A 109 -12.04 6.80 -2.62
N HIS A 110 -11.12 7.58 -3.20
CA HIS A 110 -10.22 8.45 -2.45
C HIS A 110 -10.97 9.43 -1.53
N ASP A 111 -12.06 10.01 -1.98
CA ASP A 111 -12.84 10.96 -1.18
C ASP A 111 -13.51 10.26 0.00
N PHE A 112 -14.06 9.07 -0.22
CA PHE A 112 -14.64 8.28 0.87
C PHE A 112 -13.57 7.82 1.86
N MET A 113 -12.42 7.34 1.38
CA MET A 113 -11.30 6.99 2.26
C MET A 113 -10.88 8.17 3.14
N ASN A 114 -10.77 9.38 2.58
CA ASN A 114 -10.43 10.57 3.34
C ASN A 114 -11.48 10.91 4.42
N GLU A 115 -12.77 10.76 4.11
CA GLU A 115 -13.86 10.97 5.07
C GLU A 115 -13.83 9.91 6.19
N LEU A 116 -13.58 8.64 5.86
CA LEU A 116 -13.43 7.56 6.85
C LEU A 116 -12.23 7.81 7.77
N PHE A 117 -11.06 8.17 7.20
CA PHE A 117 -9.90 8.55 8.00
C PHE A 117 -10.20 9.74 8.91
N ALA A 118 -10.88 10.77 8.40
CA ALA A 118 -11.22 11.97 9.17
C ALA A 118 -12.13 11.63 10.36
N ALA A 119 -13.17 10.82 10.14
CA ALA A 119 -14.10 10.43 11.18
C ALA A 119 -13.45 9.52 12.25
N VAL A 120 -12.65 8.53 11.84
CA VAL A 120 -11.98 7.61 12.77
C VAL A 120 -10.89 8.32 13.58
N GLN A 121 -10.17 9.27 12.97
CA GLN A 121 -9.06 9.98 13.62
C GLN A 121 -9.46 11.31 14.29
N MET A 122 -10.74 11.53 14.53
CA MET A 122 -11.18 12.66 15.37
C MET A 122 -10.50 12.60 16.75
N GLY A 123 -10.04 13.77 17.22
CA GLY A 123 -9.28 13.90 18.45
C GLY A 123 -10.02 13.40 19.72
N PRO A 124 -9.31 13.24 20.83
CA PRO A 124 -9.88 12.70 22.07
C PRO A 124 -10.91 13.63 22.72
N ALA A 125 -10.93 14.91 22.35
CA ALA A 125 -11.93 15.89 22.84
C ALA A 125 -13.30 15.75 22.15
N VAL A 126 -13.38 15.00 21.03
CA VAL A 126 -14.64 14.76 20.30
C VAL A 126 -15.38 13.59 20.94
N SER A 127 -16.67 13.77 21.24
CA SER A 127 -17.50 12.73 21.85
C SER A 127 -17.70 11.54 20.93
N GLY A 128 -18.01 10.38 21.51
CA GLY A 128 -18.38 9.18 20.75
C GLY A 128 -19.59 9.39 19.82
N VAL A 129 -20.55 10.21 20.26
CA VAL A 129 -21.74 10.55 19.47
C VAL A 129 -21.35 11.36 18.23
N GLU A 130 -20.50 12.36 18.36
CA GLU A 130 -20.02 13.17 17.21
C GLU A 130 -19.23 12.31 16.22
N LYS A 131 -18.39 11.38 16.70
CA LYS A 131 -17.67 10.43 15.84
C LYS A 131 -18.63 9.52 15.08
N GLN A 132 -19.63 8.99 15.75
CA GLN A 132 -20.67 8.19 15.13
C GLN A 132 -21.44 8.99 14.07
N GLN A 133 -21.86 10.21 14.36
CA GLN A 133 -22.56 11.09 13.42
C GLN A 133 -21.71 11.40 12.18
N ALA A 134 -20.41 11.63 12.36
CA ALA A 134 -19.49 11.86 11.25
C ALA A 134 -19.36 10.63 10.34
N LEU A 135 -19.31 9.42 10.93
CA LEU A 135 -19.32 8.17 10.15
C LEU A 135 -20.64 7.96 9.43
N GLU A 136 -21.78 8.12 10.12
CA GLU A 136 -23.09 7.99 9.53
C GLU A 136 -23.27 8.94 8.34
N ALA A 137 -22.86 10.21 8.47
CA ALA A 137 -22.90 11.19 7.39
C ALA A 137 -22.03 10.80 6.19
N ALA A 138 -20.84 10.22 6.42
CA ALA A 138 -19.94 9.77 5.35
C ALA A 138 -20.54 8.63 4.52
N PHE A 139 -21.24 7.69 5.17
CA PHE A 139 -21.95 6.60 4.51
C PHE A 139 -23.23 7.09 3.81
N GLU A 140 -24.07 7.87 4.49
CA GLU A 140 -25.33 8.39 3.97
C GLU A 140 -25.13 9.23 2.70
N LYS A 141 -24.09 10.05 2.63
CA LYS A 141 -23.72 10.83 1.44
C LYS A 141 -23.60 9.98 0.17
N ARG A 142 -23.38 8.67 0.33
CA ARG A 142 -23.23 7.68 -0.77
C ARG A 142 -24.42 6.72 -0.88
N GLY A 143 -25.47 6.97 -0.11
CA GLY A 143 -26.65 6.07 -0.06
C GLY A 143 -26.36 4.73 0.60
N LEU A 144 -25.31 4.67 1.43
CA LEU A 144 -24.92 3.48 2.18
C LEU A 144 -25.37 3.58 3.63
N VAL A 145 -25.57 2.42 4.29
CA VAL A 145 -25.82 2.36 5.72
C VAL A 145 -24.52 2.25 6.50
N SER A 146 -24.45 2.92 7.64
CA SER A 146 -23.29 2.90 8.51
C SER A 146 -23.11 1.54 9.21
N PRO A 147 -21.93 1.23 9.79
CA PRO A 147 -21.72 0.01 10.57
C PRO A 147 -22.73 -0.20 11.72
N TYR A 148 -23.29 0.87 12.23
CA TYR A 148 -24.29 0.85 13.34
C TYR A 148 -25.69 0.44 12.90
N GLN A 149 -25.96 0.41 11.61
CA GLN A 149 -27.28 0.21 11.02
C GLN A 149 -27.36 -1.07 10.17
N LEU A 150 -26.30 -1.88 10.14
CA LEU A 150 -26.27 -3.11 9.36
C LEU A 150 -27.29 -4.13 9.85
N GLU A 151 -28.03 -4.70 8.93
CA GLU A 151 -28.87 -5.87 9.19
C GLU A 151 -27.98 -7.13 9.37
N LYS A 152 -28.54 -8.17 9.99
CA LYS A 152 -27.81 -9.41 10.32
C LYS A 152 -27.09 -10.02 9.10
N ALA A 153 -27.74 -10.11 7.96
CA ALA A 153 -27.14 -10.69 6.75
C ALA A 153 -25.97 -9.83 6.21
N GLN A 154 -26.04 -8.50 6.40
CA GLN A 154 -24.94 -7.60 6.03
C GLN A 154 -23.78 -7.73 7.03
N GLN A 155 -24.08 -7.86 8.33
CA GLN A 155 -23.06 -8.11 9.35
C GLN A 155 -22.28 -9.40 9.07
N GLU A 156 -22.97 -10.48 8.68
CA GLU A 156 -22.35 -11.75 8.34
C GLU A 156 -21.38 -11.61 7.15
N LYS A 157 -21.81 -10.97 6.05
CA LYS A 157 -20.96 -10.72 4.88
C LYS A 157 -19.75 -9.82 5.20
N MET A 158 -19.96 -8.75 5.95
CA MET A 158 -18.88 -7.87 6.38
C MET A 158 -17.87 -8.62 7.23
N PHE A 159 -18.35 -9.51 8.12
CA PHE A 159 -17.50 -10.30 8.98
C PHE A 159 -16.67 -11.34 8.21
N GLU A 160 -17.17 -11.91 7.13
CA GLU A 160 -16.40 -12.76 6.22
C GLU A 160 -15.21 -12.01 5.60
N LEU A 161 -15.42 -10.76 5.14
CA LEU A 161 -14.35 -9.92 4.62
C LEU A 161 -13.30 -9.58 5.69
N PHE A 162 -13.78 -9.27 6.90
CA PHE A 162 -12.90 -9.02 8.04
C PHE A 162 -12.05 -10.24 8.39
N GLN A 163 -12.64 -11.45 8.49
CA GLN A 163 -11.91 -12.66 8.79
C GLN A 163 -10.86 -12.99 7.73
N ASN A 164 -11.19 -12.82 6.45
CA ASN A 164 -10.26 -13.02 5.35
C ASN A 164 -9.07 -12.05 5.46
N ALA A 165 -9.30 -10.80 5.80
CA ALA A 165 -8.24 -9.81 5.96
C ALA A 165 -7.35 -10.09 7.19
N ASP A 166 -7.95 -10.56 8.28
CA ASP A 166 -7.23 -10.98 9.47
C ASP A 166 -6.31 -12.16 9.16
N GLU A 167 -6.83 -13.18 8.47
CA GLU A 167 -6.03 -14.34 8.03
C GLU A 167 -4.87 -13.92 7.13
N ILE A 168 -5.13 -13.09 6.11
CA ILE A 168 -4.08 -12.59 5.21
C ILE A 168 -3.00 -11.83 6.00
N SER A 169 -3.38 -10.96 6.92
CA SER A 169 -2.46 -10.18 7.75
C SER A 169 -1.57 -11.08 8.61
N GLN A 170 -2.13 -12.16 9.17
CA GLN A 170 -1.39 -13.14 9.96
C GLN A 170 -0.45 -14.00 9.10
N VAL A 171 -0.92 -14.51 7.97
CA VAL A 171 -0.13 -15.33 7.03
C VAL A 171 1.05 -14.54 6.48
N ALA A 172 0.83 -13.27 6.13
CA ALA A 172 1.87 -12.36 5.65
C ALA A 172 2.79 -11.84 6.76
N GLN A 173 2.48 -12.09 8.04
CA GLN A 173 3.20 -11.57 9.19
C GLN A 173 3.35 -10.04 9.14
N ILE A 174 2.25 -9.35 8.77
CA ILE A 174 2.24 -7.89 8.75
C ILE A 174 2.34 -7.37 10.18
N ASN A 175 3.31 -6.50 10.43
CA ASN A 175 3.59 -5.94 11.76
C ASN A 175 3.67 -4.40 11.77
N SER A 176 3.59 -3.78 10.61
CA SER A 176 3.62 -2.32 10.46
C SER A 176 2.82 -1.87 9.25
N VAL A 177 2.23 -0.67 9.35
CA VAL A 177 1.46 -0.01 8.28
C VAL A 177 1.82 1.48 8.24
N PRO A 178 1.74 2.16 7.05
CA PRO A 178 1.36 1.57 5.77
C PRO A 178 2.45 0.70 5.16
N THR A 179 2.07 -0.31 4.38
CA THR A 179 2.97 -1.11 3.58
C THR A 179 2.25 -1.57 2.29
N PHE A 180 2.99 -2.11 1.32
CA PHE A 180 2.39 -2.64 0.09
C PHE A 180 2.79 -4.10 -0.09
N ILE A 181 1.82 -4.93 -0.47
CA ILE A 181 2.05 -6.28 -0.97
C ILE A 181 2.05 -6.22 -2.49
N VAL A 182 3.10 -6.76 -3.12
CA VAL A 182 3.26 -6.80 -4.58
C VAL A 182 3.28 -8.25 -5.05
N ASN A 183 2.45 -8.55 -6.05
CA ASN A 183 2.27 -9.90 -6.65
C ASN A 183 1.93 -10.98 -5.61
N GLY A 184 1.42 -10.62 -4.43
CA GLY A 184 1.21 -11.55 -3.32
C GLY A 184 2.49 -12.20 -2.79
N LYS A 185 3.67 -11.70 -3.15
CA LYS A 185 4.98 -12.30 -2.83
C LYS A 185 5.89 -11.38 -2.05
N TYR A 186 5.83 -10.07 -2.28
CA TYR A 186 6.78 -9.11 -1.75
C TYR A 186 6.09 -8.08 -0.87
N GLN A 187 6.72 -7.69 0.23
CA GLN A 187 6.29 -6.59 1.09
C GLN A 187 7.26 -5.42 0.96
N VAL A 188 6.76 -4.23 0.64
CA VAL A 188 7.55 -2.99 0.59
C VAL A 188 7.74 -2.45 2.00
N ILE A 189 8.95 -2.09 2.38
CA ILE A 189 9.29 -1.45 3.66
C ILE A 189 9.20 0.07 3.46
N THR A 190 8.00 0.65 3.60
CA THR A 190 7.73 2.06 3.27
C THR A 190 8.62 3.03 4.05
N SER A 191 8.97 2.70 5.30
CA SER A 191 9.86 3.52 6.14
C SER A 191 11.32 3.60 5.65
N ALA A 192 11.71 2.77 4.71
CA ALA A 192 13.04 2.79 4.10
C ALA A 192 13.14 3.71 2.88
N HIS A 193 12.08 4.45 2.56
CA HIS A 193 11.99 5.35 1.41
C HIS A 193 11.83 6.80 1.89
N GLN A 194 12.45 7.74 1.18
CA GLN A 194 12.43 9.16 1.54
C GLN A 194 11.17 9.87 1.03
N ASN A 195 10.57 9.35 -0.05
CA ASN A 195 9.42 9.96 -0.73
C ASN A 195 8.59 8.93 -1.49
N ALA A 196 7.43 9.37 -2.01
CA ALA A 196 6.52 8.51 -2.76
C ALA A 196 7.13 7.98 -4.07
N GLU A 197 7.98 8.76 -4.74
CA GLU A 197 8.62 8.33 -5.98
C GLU A 197 9.50 7.10 -5.76
N GLU A 198 10.28 7.07 -4.69
CA GLU A 198 11.10 5.91 -4.33
C GLU A 198 10.25 4.67 -4.03
N ILE A 199 9.12 4.83 -3.32
CA ILE A 199 8.15 3.75 -3.08
C ILE A 199 7.62 3.22 -4.41
N GLY A 200 7.19 4.09 -5.32
CA GLY A 200 6.72 3.73 -6.64
C GLY A 200 7.76 3.00 -7.48
N ASN A 201 9.02 3.43 -7.43
CA ASN A 201 10.14 2.75 -8.11
C ASN A 201 10.36 1.33 -7.55
N THR A 202 10.26 1.16 -6.23
CA THR A 202 10.34 -0.17 -5.60
C THR A 202 9.17 -1.06 -6.02
N ILE A 203 7.94 -0.53 -6.04
CA ILE A 203 6.77 -1.29 -6.51
C ILE A 203 6.95 -1.71 -7.97
N LYS A 204 7.36 -0.80 -8.88
CA LYS A 204 7.63 -1.12 -10.30
C LYS A 204 8.69 -2.21 -10.45
N PHE A 205 9.77 -2.12 -9.69
CA PHE A 205 10.80 -3.16 -9.69
C PHE A 205 10.23 -4.52 -9.27
N LEU A 206 9.42 -4.56 -8.21
CA LEU A 206 8.82 -5.80 -7.71
C LEU A 206 7.76 -6.37 -8.67
N LEU A 207 7.01 -5.52 -9.37
CA LEU A 207 6.06 -5.92 -10.42
C LEU A 207 6.77 -6.60 -11.60
N SER A 208 8.01 -6.24 -11.89
CA SER A 208 8.82 -6.84 -12.97
C SER A 208 9.48 -8.17 -12.59
N LYS A 209 9.47 -8.53 -11.29
CA LYS A 209 10.03 -9.80 -10.82
C LYS A 209 9.08 -10.97 -11.12
N PRO A 210 9.58 -12.14 -11.48
CA PRO A 210 8.77 -13.34 -11.74
C PRO A 210 8.07 -13.88 -10.49
#